data_caeb568f2657b4ce536e76a4e8930c8d
#
_entry.id   caeb568f2657b4ce536e76a4e8930c8d
#
_cell.length_a   1.000
_cell.length_b   1.000
_cell.length_c   1.000
_cell.angle_alpha   90.00
_cell.angle_beta   90.00
_cell.angle_gamma   90.00
#
_symmetry.space_group_name_H-M   'P 1'
#
loop_
_entity.id
_entity.type
_entity.pdbx_description
1 polymer ?
#
loop_
_entity_poly.entity_id
_entity_poly.type
_entity_poly.pdbx_seq_one_letter_code
_entity_poly.pdbx_strand_id
1 'polypeptide(L)'
;MTVQDMLGYNFKDNFIYAVSLHVSSFIKRIQAGKPMRQMSSDMLAMVREYPAEIKAAEALKQGLEERYHLPIPKSEVYYLAILLISLKSMQLNGKVGVLVAAHGMSTASSMAQVVGQLLDDYDVQAFDMPLDMDPSVAYDHVKRRVEKLDSGKGILLLVDMGSLTTFGERIQQETGIATRTIDMVTTPVVLEAVRKASLVDSDLDSMYQELVGFKGYSRISRNLPTDSQRATVKPALATDKTAQRAIIAICATGVGTAERIKSILDSY
;
A
#
# COMPACT_ATOMS: atom_id res chain seq x y z
N MET A 1 20.61 -18.79 -14.99
CA MET A 1 20.18 -18.46 -13.62
C MET A 1 19.57 -17.07 -13.68
N THR A 2 18.29 -16.94 -13.37
CA THR A 2 17.59 -15.64 -13.40
C THR A 2 17.86 -14.85 -12.10
N VAL A 3 17.56 -13.55 -12.10
CA VAL A 3 17.67 -12.74 -10.87
C VAL A 3 16.71 -13.23 -9.78
N GLN A 4 15.55 -13.76 -10.15
CA GLN A 4 14.61 -14.40 -9.23
C GLN A 4 15.24 -15.63 -8.56
N ASP A 5 15.95 -16.48 -9.34
CA ASP A 5 16.67 -17.63 -8.79
C ASP A 5 17.78 -17.22 -7.83
N MET A 6 18.45 -16.09 -8.09
CA MET A 6 19.53 -15.57 -7.22
C MET A 6 19.02 -15.04 -5.89
N LEU A 7 17.82 -14.46 -5.87
CA LEU A 7 17.25 -13.81 -4.69
C LEU A 7 16.25 -14.71 -3.93
N GLY A 8 15.80 -15.82 -4.54
CA GLY A 8 14.90 -16.79 -3.93
C GLY A 8 13.44 -16.33 -3.81
N TYR A 9 13.02 -15.31 -4.60
CA TYR A 9 11.65 -14.84 -4.61
C TYR A 9 11.19 -14.38 -5.99
N ASN A 10 9.86 -14.41 -6.23
CA ASN A 10 9.26 -14.05 -7.50
C ASN A 10 8.92 -12.56 -7.57
N PHE A 11 9.14 -11.95 -8.73
CA PHE A 11 8.76 -10.58 -8.99
C PHE A 11 7.29 -10.51 -9.41
N LYS A 12 6.52 -9.64 -8.77
CA LYS A 12 5.17 -9.28 -9.22
C LYS A 12 5.24 -8.30 -10.40
N ASP A 13 4.19 -8.27 -11.22
CA ASP A 13 4.12 -7.44 -12.43
C ASP A 13 4.41 -5.96 -12.16
N ASN A 14 3.86 -5.40 -11.08
CA ASN A 14 4.09 -4.01 -10.67
C ASN A 14 5.57 -3.69 -10.45
N PHE A 15 6.33 -4.64 -9.89
CA PHE A 15 7.77 -4.48 -9.70
C PHE A 15 8.52 -4.54 -11.03
N ILE A 16 8.17 -5.53 -11.89
CA ILE A 16 8.75 -5.65 -13.23
C ILE A 16 8.51 -4.35 -14.01
N TYR A 17 7.30 -3.79 -13.90
CA TYR A 17 6.98 -2.51 -14.52
C TYR A 17 7.84 -1.34 -13.98
N ALA A 18 7.97 -1.22 -12.66
CA ALA A 18 8.80 -0.18 -12.02
C ALA A 18 10.28 -0.27 -12.43
N VAL A 19 10.85 -1.49 -12.43
CA VAL A 19 12.22 -1.71 -12.90
C VAL A 19 12.36 -1.38 -14.38
N SER A 20 11.39 -1.79 -15.21
CA SER A 20 11.39 -1.51 -16.64
C SER A 20 11.36 -0.01 -16.95
N LEU A 21 10.58 0.77 -16.20
CA LEU A 21 10.54 2.23 -16.31
C LEU A 21 11.89 2.86 -15.93
N HIS A 22 12.51 2.40 -14.83
CA HIS A 22 13.81 2.87 -14.41
C HIS A 22 14.87 2.56 -15.46
N VAL A 23 14.93 1.30 -15.94
CA VAL A 23 15.85 0.86 -17.00
C VAL A 23 15.65 1.67 -18.27
N SER A 24 14.42 1.85 -18.74
CA SER A 24 14.12 2.67 -19.92
C SER A 24 14.60 4.12 -19.76
N SER A 25 14.41 4.68 -18.56
CA SER A 25 14.81 6.06 -18.25
C SER A 25 16.34 6.24 -18.30
N PHE A 26 17.11 5.38 -17.65
CA PHE A 26 18.57 5.53 -17.65
C PHE A 26 19.19 5.15 -18.99
N ILE A 27 18.69 4.17 -19.74
CA ILE A 27 19.15 3.86 -21.09
C ILE A 27 19.00 5.08 -22.00
N LYS A 28 17.84 5.73 -22.01
CA LYS A 28 17.61 6.97 -22.77
C LYS A 28 18.58 8.09 -22.38
N ARG A 29 18.93 8.17 -21.09
CA ARG A 29 19.94 9.15 -20.61
C ARG A 29 21.33 8.85 -21.13
N ILE A 30 21.78 7.58 -21.07
CA ILE A 30 23.07 7.15 -21.61
C ILE A 30 23.14 7.46 -23.10
N GLN A 31 22.12 7.08 -23.88
CA GLN A 31 22.05 7.33 -25.31
C GLN A 31 22.08 8.83 -25.65
N ALA A 32 21.49 9.67 -24.80
CA ALA A 32 21.50 11.13 -24.98
C ALA A 32 22.77 11.81 -24.45
N GLY A 33 23.77 11.07 -23.95
CA GLY A 33 24.99 11.62 -23.36
C GLY A 33 24.77 12.48 -22.11
N LYS A 34 23.62 12.32 -21.42
CA LYS A 34 23.27 13.12 -20.23
C LYS A 34 24.00 12.62 -19.00
N PRO A 35 24.41 13.53 -18.07
CA PRO A 35 25.08 13.12 -16.85
C PRO A 35 24.16 12.24 -16.00
N MET A 36 24.73 11.17 -15.42
CA MET A 36 24.03 10.29 -14.49
C MET A 36 24.04 10.92 -13.10
N ARG A 37 22.98 10.65 -12.33
CA ARG A 37 22.90 11.10 -10.92
C ARG A 37 23.95 10.39 -10.09
N GLN A 38 24.62 11.14 -9.22
CA GLN A 38 25.49 10.56 -8.21
C GLN A 38 24.64 10.23 -6.96
N MET A 39 24.91 9.07 -6.39
CA MET A 39 24.25 8.63 -5.15
C MET A 39 24.94 9.29 -3.95
N SER A 40 24.17 9.67 -2.94
CA SER A 40 24.74 10.21 -1.69
C SER A 40 25.54 9.14 -0.93
N SER A 41 26.48 9.59 -0.09
CA SER A 41 27.31 8.72 0.74
C SER A 41 26.46 7.82 1.64
N ASP A 42 25.39 8.36 2.22
CA ASP A 42 24.51 7.66 3.15
C ASP A 42 23.71 6.54 2.46
N MET A 43 23.21 6.82 1.24
CA MET A 43 22.55 5.79 0.42
C MET A 43 23.52 4.68 0.01
N LEU A 44 24.76 5.04 -0.35
CA LEU A 44 25.80 4.04 -0.67
C LEU A 44 26.14 3.18 0.54
N ALA A 45 26.24 3.76 1.75
CA ALA A 45 26.48 3.02 2.98
C ALA A 45 25.36 2.01 3.25
N MET A 46 24.10 2.45 3.15
CA MET A 46 22.92 1.61 3.33
C MET A 46 22.89 0.44 2.33
N VAL A 47 23.12 0.69 1.05
CA VAL A 47 23.06 -0.36 0.02
C VAL A 47 24.15 -1.43 0.21
N ARG A 48 25.31 -1.04 0.75
CA ARG A 48 26.41 -1.98 1.01
C ARG A 48 26.10 -3.05 2.05
N GLU A 49 25.08 -2.86 2.88
CA GLU A 49 24.60 -3.85 3.83
C GLU A 49 23.84 -5.01 3.15
N TYR A 50 23.55 -4.89 1.83
CA TYR A 50 22.76 -5.84 1.06
C TYR A 50 23.56 -6.47 -0.10
N PRO A 51 24.58 -7.30 0.19
CA PRO A 51 25.48 -7.82 -0.84
C PRO A 51 24.81 -8.76 -1.85
N ALA A 52 23.73 -9.45 -1.46
CA ALA A 52 22.98 -10.33 -2.37
C ALA A 52 22.23 -9.53 -3.44
N GLU A 53 21.62 -8.43 -3.04
CA GLU A 53 20.88 -7.54 -3.92
C GLU A 53 21.82 -6.75 -4.86
N ILE A 54 23.02 -6.38 -4.37
CA ILE A 54 24.08 -5.79 -5.21
C ILE A 54 24.52 -6.79 -6.28
N LYS A 55 24.79 -8.03 -5.91
CA LYS A 55 25.19 -9.09 -6.86
C LYS A 55 24.12 -9.35 -7.91
N ALA A 56 22.85 -9.36 -7.51
CA ALA A 56 21.72 -9.51 -8.42
C ALA A 56 21.60 -8.31 -9.36
N ALA A 57 21.81 -7.09 -8.85
CA ALA A 57 21.83 -5.86 -9.66
C ALA A 57 23.01 -5.82 -10.65
N GLU A 58 24.16 -6.35 -10.29
CA GLU A 58 25.31 -6.51 -11.20
C GLU A 58 24.99 -7.49 -12.33
N ALA A 59 24.31 -8.60 -12.04
CA ALA A 59 23.86 -9.55 -13.06
C ALA A 59 22.84 -8.91 -14.01
N LEU A 60 21.91 -8.09 -13.48
CA LEU A 60 20.98 -7.30 -14.30
C LEU A 60 21.73 -6.32 -15.22
N LYS A 61 22.71 -5.58 -14.67
CA LYS A 61 23.53 -4.67 -15.44
C LYS A 61 24.21 -5.40 -16.60
N GLN A 62 24.86 -6.53 -16.33
CA GLN A 62 25.55 -7.30 -17.35
C GLN A 62 24.60 -7.76 -18.46
N GLY A 63 23.43 -8.30 -18.13
CA GLY A 63 22.43 -8.70 -19.12
C GLY A 63 21.88 -7.52 -19.94
N LEU A 64 21.78 -6.35 -19.34
CA LEU A 64 21.36 -5.13 -20.04
C LEU A 64 22.48 -4.60 -20.97
N GLU A 65 23.75 -4.63 -20.55
CA GLU A 65 24.90 -4.26 -21.38
C GLU A 65 25.03 -5.16 -22.62
N GLU A 66 24.85 -6.48 -22.43
CA GLU A 66 24.86 -7.46 -23.53
C GLU A 66 23.72 -7.22 -24.52
N ARG A 67 22.51 -6.92 -24.00
CA ARG A 67 21.31 -6.74 -24.83
C ARG A 67 21.27 -5.42 -25.59
N TYR A 68 21.72 -4.34 -24.96
CA TYR A 68 21.63 -2.98 -25.53
C TYR A 68 22.94 -2.48 -26.13
N HIS A 69 24.05 -3.23 -25.95
CA HIS A 69 25.40 -2.86 -26.40
C HIS A 69 25.84 -1.46 -25.91
N LEU A 70 25.46 -1.12 -24.68
CA LEU A 70 25.72 0.18 -24.06
C LEU A 70 26.42 -0.02 -22.71
N PRO A 71 27.52 0.71 -22.42
CA PRO A 71 28.14 0.65 -21.09
C PRO A 71 27.24 1.30 -20.05
N ILE A 72 26.88 0.56 -19.01
CA ILE A 72 26.05 1.05 -17.91
C ILE A 72 26.93 1.46 -16.74
N PRO A 73 26.85 2.72 -16.26
CA PRO A 73 27.63 3.20 -15.13
C PRO A 73 27.39 2.39 -13.85
N LYS A 74 28.44 2.24 -13.03
CA LYS A 74 28.37 1.50 -11.78
C LYS A 74 27.36 2.09 -10.78
N SER A 75 27.07 3.39 -10.86
CA SER A 75 26.03 4.05 -10.05
C SER A 75 24.65 3.45 -10.27
N GLU A 76 24.32 2.97 -11.48
CA GLU A 76 23.02 2.36 -11.78
C GLU A 76 22.87 0.99 -11.12
N VAL A 77 23.95 0.27 -10.84
CA VAL A 77 23.92 -0.97 -10.04
C VAL A 77 23.32 -0.70 -8.65
N TYR A 78 23.74 0.38 -8.02
CA TYR A 78 23.23 0.73 -6.69
C TYR A 78 21.77 1.16 -6.73
N TYR A 79 21.32 1.87 -7.76
CA TYR A 79 19.89 2.18 -7.91
C TYR A 79 19.05 0.94 -8.17
N LEU A 80 19.52 0.00 -9.00
CA LEU A 80 18.88 -1.29 -9.22
C LEU A 80 18.86 -2.11 -7.92
N ALA A 81 19.94 -2.11 -7.14
CA ALA A 81 19.99 -2.77 -5.85
C ALA A 81 18.95 -2.20 -4.86
N ILE A 82 18.78 -0.86 -4.80
CA ILE A 82 17.72 -0.23 -3.98
C ILE A 82 16.33 -0.71 -4.38
N LEU A 83 16.04 -0.83 -5.67
CA LEU A 83 14.77 -1.36 -6.13
C LEU A 83 14.56 -2.81 -5.68
N LEU A 84 15.61 -3.64 -5.76
CA LEU A 84 15.56 -5.03 -5.27
C LEU A 84 15.40 -5.12 -3.74
N ILE A 85 16.08 -4.26 -2.98
CA ILE A 85 15.94 -4.14 -1.52
C ILE A 85 14.50 -3.73 -1.16
N SER A 86 13.93 -2.75 -1.87
CA SER A 86 12.56 -2.32 -1.66
C SER A 86 11.57 -3.45 -1.91
N LEU A 87 11.79 -4.27 -2.95
CA LEU A 87 10.98 -5.44 -3.21
C LEU A 87 11.07 -6.47 -2.08
N LYS A 88 12.29 -6.75 -1.60
CA LYS A 88 12.52 -7.66 -0.49
C LYS A 88 11.82 -7.18 0.78
N SER A 89 11.93 -5.90 1.10
CA SER A 89 11.24 -5.33 2.26
C SER A 89 9.71 -5.42 2.13
N MET A 90 9.17 -5.24 0.94
CA MET A 90 7.73 -5.43 0.68
C MET A 90 7.29 -6.90 0.80
N GLN A 91 8.17 -7.86 0.55
CA GLN A 91 7.87 -9.29 0.68
C GLN A 91 8.14 -9.84 2.09
N LEU A 92 9.24 -9.40 2.73
CA LEU A 92 9.61 -9.85 4.08
C LEU A 92 8.79 -9.18 5.18
N ASN A 93 8.36 -7.93 4.95
CA ASN A 93 7.51 -7.21 5.91
C ASN A 93 6.04 -7.52 5.75
N GLY A 94 5.62 -8.51 4.97
CA GLY A 94 4.23 -8.86 4.80
C GLY A 94 3.32 -7.64 4.57
N LYS A 95 2.07 -7.86 4.25
CA LYS A 95 1.03 -6.83 4.25
C LYS A 95 -0.08 -7.26 5.18
N VAL A 96 -0.72 -6.33 5.85
CA VAL A 96 -1.98 -6.63 6.53
C VAL A 96 -2.97 -7.09 5.47
N GLY A 97 -3.43 -8.34 5.58
CA GLY A 97 -4.44 -8.86 4.66
C GLY A 97 -5.80 -8.23 4.95
N VAL A 98 -6.59 -7.95 3.92
CA VAL A 98 -7.96 -7.44 4.07
C VAL A 98 -8.94 -8.46 3.49
N LEU A 99 -9.82 -8.98 4.35
CA LEU A 99 -10.88 -9.91 3.97
C LEU A 99 -12.24 -9.30 4.31
N VAL A 100 -13.11 -9.20 3.32
CA VAL A 100 -14.50 -8.76 3.50
C VAL A 100 -15.40 -9.99 3.55
N ALA A 101 -16.23 -10.12 4.58
CA ALA A 101 -17.22 -11.18 4.67
C ALA A 101 -18.60 -10.59 5.00
N ALA A 102 -19.61 -10.91 4.21
CA ALA A 102 -20.94 -10.36 4.38
C ALA A 102 -22.04 -11.35 3.98
N HIS A 103 -23.21 -11.21 4.59
CA HIS A 103 -24.38 -12.00 4.20
C HIS A 103 -24.88 -11.59 2.80
N GLY A 104 -25.33 -12.58 2.03
CA GLY A 104 -25.86 -12.40 0.68
C GLY A 104 -25.07 -13.15 -0.38
N MET A 105 -25.46 -12.99 -1.64
CA MET A 105 -24.89 -13.72 -2.78
C MET A 105 -23.72 -12.99 -3.42
N SER A 106 -23.55 -11.67 -3.17
CA SER A 106 -22.53 -10.84 -3.82
C SER A 106 -22.21 -9.56 -3.04
N THR A 107 -22.60 -9.46 -1.78
CA THR A 107 -22.43 -8.23 -0.97
C THR A 107 -20.95 -7.94 -0.74
N ALA A 108 -20.19 -8.91 -0.25
CA ALA A 108 -18.76 -8.75 -0.02
C ALA A 108 -17.98 -8.62 -1.33
N SER A 109 -18.27 -9.49 -2.31
CA SER A 109 -17.57 -9.49 -3.59
C SER A 109 -17.82 -8.20 -4.39
N SER A 110 -19.04 -7.62 -4.33
CA SER A 110 -19.31 -6.32 -4.96
C SER A 110 -18.50 -5.19 -4.33
N MET A 111 -18.40 -5.13 -3.00
CA MET A 111 -17.56 -4.13 -2.32
C MET A 111 -16.08 -4.29 -2.68
N ALA A 112 -15.56 -5.53 -2.66
CA ALA A 112 -14.19 -5.83 -3.01
C ALA A 112 -13.87 -5.46 -4.48
N GLN A 113 -14.79 -5.75 -5.40
CA GLN A 113 -14.64 -5.41 -6.82
C GLN A 113 -14.55 -3.89 -7.04
N VAL A 114 -15.43 -3.11 -6.41
CA VAL A 114 -15.40 -1.65 -6.51
C VAL A 114 -14.07 -1.11 -6.00
N VAL A 115 -13.60 -1.59 -4.85
CA VAL A 115 -12.34 -1.13 -4.25
C VAL A 115 -11.14 -1.54 -5.09
N GLY A 116 -11.10 -2.77 -5.62
CA GLY A 116 -10.05 -3.22 -6.52
C GLY A 116 -9.95 -2.37 -7.80
N GLN A 117 -11.08 -1.94 -8.36
CA GLN A 117 -11.09 -1.03 -9.51
C GLN A 117 -10.61 0.39 -9.18
N LEU A 118 -10.84 0.86 -7.95
CA LEU A 118 -10.43 2.21 -7.52
C LEU A 118 -8.96 2.31 -7.10
N LEU A 119 -8.36 1.21 -6.67
CA LEU A 119 -7.01 1.18 -6.11
C LEU A 119 -6.00 0.35 -6.93
N ASP A 120 -6.25 0.18 -8.24
CA ASP A 120 -5.38 -0.53 -9.19
C ASP A 120 -4.73 -1.81 -8.59
N ASP A 121 -5.46 -2.94 -8.64
CA ASP A 121 -4.96 -4.30 -8.34
C ASP A 121 -4.54 -4.60 -6.88
N TYR A 122 -5.13 -3.97 -5.88
CA TYR A 122 -4.99 -4.50 -4.54
C TYR A 122 -5.85 -5.76 -4.36
N ASP A 123 -5.25 -6.87 -3.94
CA ASP A 123 -5.92 -8.15 -3.70
C ASP A 123 -6.80 -8.09 -2.44
N VAL A 124 -8.05 -7.64 -2.63
CA VAL A 124 -9.08 -7.69 -1.59
C VAL A 124 -9.82 -9.00 -1.71
N GLN A 125 -9.66 -9.85 -0.72
CA GLN A 125 -10.41 -11.09 -0.66
C GLN A 125 -11.84 -10.86 -0.17
N ALA A 126 -12.80 -11.61 -0.72
CA ALA A 126 -14.20 -11.53 -0.35
C ALA A 126 -14.80 -12.91 -0.05
N PHE A 127 -15.75 -12.93 0.86
CA PHE A 127 -16.59 -14.08 1.14
C PHE A 127 -18.04 -13.66 1.28
N ASP A 128 -18.87 -14.11 0.35
CA ASP A 128 -20.32 -13.95 0.41
C ASP A 128 -20.93 -15.17 1.12
N MET A 129 -21.68 -14.92 2.20
CA MET A 129 -22.37 -15.93 2.98
C MET A 129 -23.85 -15.97 2.62
N PRO A 130 -24.33 -16.94 1.86
CA PRO A 130 -25.76 -17.12 1.62
C PRO A 130 -26.52 -17.25 2.95
N LEU A 131 -27.75 -16.74 3.01
CA LEU A 131 -28.54 -16.72 4.25
C LEU A 131 -28.92 -18.12 4.76
N ASP A 132 -28.90 -19.10 3.91
CA ASP A 132 -29.16 -20.51 4.21
C ASP A 132 -27.90 -21.31 4.57
N MET A 133 -26.71 -20.66 4.49
CA MET A 133 -25.45 -21.32 4.86
C MET A 133 -25.31 -21.48 6.35
N ASP A 134 -24.92 -22.68 6.79
CA ASP A 134 -24.61 -22.94 8.19
C ASP A 134 -23.40 -22.10 8.65
N PRO A 135 -23.47 -21.40 9.80
CA PRO A 135 -22.37 -20.59 10.31
C PRO A 135 -21.06 -21.36 10.53
N SER A 136 -21.11 -22.67 10.81
CA SER A 136 -19.90 -23.49 10.96
C SER A 136 -19.20 -23.71 9.62
N VAL A 137 -19.95 -23.91 8.56
CA VAL A 137 -19.44 -24.02 7.19
C VAL A 137 -18.83 -22.67 6.73
N ALA A 138 -19.55 -21.59 7.01
CA ALA A 138 -19.06 -20.23 6.73
C ALA A 138 -17.75 -19.96 7.47
N TYR A 139 -17.65 -20.34 8.73
CA TYR A 139 -16.43 -20.22 9.53
C TYR A 139 -15.23 -20.91 8.88
N ASP A 140 -15.39 -22.18 8.46
CA ASP A 140 -14.32 -22.94 7.81
C ASP A 140 -13.87 -22.30 6.48
N HIS A 141 -14.80 -21.69 5.75
CA HIS A 141 -14.48 -20.94 4.53
C HIS A 141 -13.69 -19.68 4.82
N VAL A 142 -14.07 -18.91 5.83
CA VAL A 142 -13.38 -17.67 6.23
C VAL A 142 -12.00 -18.00 6.78
N LYS A 143 -11.89 -19.00 7.67
CA LYS A 143 -10.63 -19.46 8.25
C LYS A 143 -9.61 -19.82 7.18
N ARG A 144 -9.98 -20.66 6.20
CA ARG A 144 -9.08 -21.04 5.09
C ARG A 144 -8.62 -19.85 4.26
N ARG A 145 -9.46 -18.82 4.09
CA ARG A 145 -9.06 -17.59 3.42
C ARG A 145 -8.08 -16.77 4.25
N VAL A 146 -8.30 -16.67 5.55
CA VAL A 146 -7.37 -16.01 6.47
C VAL A 146 -6.00 -16.69 6.44
N GLU A 147 -5.94 -18.02 6.56
CA GLU A 147 -4.70 -18.80 6.49
C GLU A 147 -3.95 -18.60 5.17
N LYS A 148 -4.66 -18.51 4.05
CA LYS A 148 -4.07 -18.28 2.72
C LYS A 148 -3.61 -16.83 2.51
N LEU A 149 -4.32 -15.87 3.11
CA LEU A 149 -4.08 -14.44 2.90
C LEU A 149 -2.98 -13.90 3.82
N ASP A 150 -2.75 -14.55 4.96
CA ASP A 150 -1.76 -14.08 5.93
C ASP A 150 -0.35 -14.12 5.35
N SER A 151 0.33 -13.01 5.46
CA SER A 151 1.73 -12.84 5.07
C SER A 151 2.62 -12.44 6.26
N GLY A 152 2.15 -12.72 7.49
CA GLY A 152 2.89 -12.48 8.73
C GLY A 152 2.59 -11.16 9.44
N LYS A 153 1.73 -10.30 8.86
CA LYS A 153 1.24 -9.07 9.51
C LYS A 153 -0.21 -9.16 10.00
N GLY A 154 -0.83 -10.33 9.87
CA GLY A 154 -2.19 -10.58 10.29
C GLY A 154 -3.24 -10.06 9.31
N ILE A 155 -4.51 -10.23 9.71
CA ILE A 155 -5.67 -10.01 8.85
C ILE A 155 -6.65 -9.03 9.49
N LEU A 156 -7.08 -8.05 8.71
CA LEU A 156 -8.24 -7.23 9.01
C LEU A 156 -9.48 -7.86 8.37
N LEU A 157 -10.36 -8.40 9.20
CA LEU A 157 -11.63 -9.00 8.81
C LEU A 157 -12.75 -7.95 8.91
N LEU A 158 -13.32 -7.58 7.78
CA LEU A 158 -14.41 -6.61 7.69
C LEU A 158 -15.72 -7.37 7.46
N VAL A 159 -16.65 -7.26 8.39
CA VAL A 159 -17.91 -8.02 8.35
C VAL A 159 -19.13 -7.11 8.43
N ASP A 160 -20.27 -7.59 7.97
CA ASP A 160 -21.52 -6.84 8.06
C ASP A 160 -22.18 -6.97 9.43
N MET A 161 -22.47 -8.19 9.91
CA MET A 161 -23.23 -8.43 11.14
C MET A 161 -23.18 -9.90 11.59
N GLY A 162 -23.87 -10.18 12.70
CA GLY A 162 -24.25 -11.52 13.13
C GLY A 162 -23.06 -12.42 13.52
N SER A 163 -23.12 -13.69 13.14
CA SER A 163 -22.11 -14.70 13.49
C SER A 163 -20.71 -14.38 12.97
N LEU A 164 -20.62 -13.66 11.85
CA LEU A 164 -19.34 -13.27 11.24
C LEU A 164 -18.49 -12.42 12.19
N THR A 165 -19.11 -11.66 13.10
CA THR A 165 -18.40 -10.78 14.04
C THR A 165 -17.49 -11.53 15.02
N THR A 166 -17.81 -12.80 15.30
CA THR A 166 -17.05 -13.63 16.25
C THR A 166 -15.94 -14.45 15.59
N PHE A 167 -15.90 -14.49 14.25
CA PHE A 167 -14.99 -15.38 13.54
C PHE A 167 -13.52 -14.98 13.72
N GLY A 168 -13.22 -13.68 13.73
CA GLY A 168 -11.83 -13.22 13.82
C GLY A 168 -11.14 -13.62 15.12
N GLU A 169 -11.83 -13.46 16.26
CA GLU A 169 -11.28 -13.86 17.57
C GLU A 169 -11.05 -15.38 17.62
N ARG A 170 -12.03 -16.15 17.16
CA ARG A 170 -11.93 -17.62 17.11
C ARG A 170 -10.81 -18.09 16.18
N ILE A 171 -10.67 -17.48 15.00
CA ILE A 171 -9.57 -17.80 14.06
C ILE A 171 -8.22 -17.51 14.71
N GLN A 172 -8.07 -16.36 15.36
CA GLN A 172 -6.82 -16.00 16.05
C GLN A 172 -6.48 -17.02 17.14
N GLN A 173 -7.46 -17.49 17.93
CA GLN A 173 -7.26 -18.50 18.97
C GLN A 173 -6.83 -19.86 18.39
N GLU A 174 -7.45 -20.29 17.28
CA GLU A 174 -7.18 -21.60 16.68
C GLU A 174 -5.91 -21.64 15.81
N THR A 175 -5.55 -20.54 15.15
CA THR A 175 -4.46 -20.53 14.15
C THR A 175 -3.22 -19.76 14.61
N GLY A 176 -3.35 -18.90 15.63
CA GLY A 176 -2.31 -17.97 16.04
C GLY A 176 -2.14 -16.76 15.12
N ILE A 177 -2.89 -16.68 13.99
CA ILE A 177 -2.85 -15.54 13.07
C ILE A 177 -3.51 -14.35 13.71
N ALA A 178 -2.79 -13.24 13.88
CA ALA A 178 -3.34 -12.00 14.40
C ALA A 178 -4.52 -11.54 13.51
N THR A 179 -5.72 -11.47 14.08
CA THR A 179 -6.91 -11.08 13.33
C THR A 179 -7.69 -10.02 14.12
N ARG A 180 -8.07 -8.93 13.43
CA ARG A 180 -8.96 -7.90 13.98
C ARG A 180 -10.22 -7.83 13.15
N THR A 181 -11.37 -7.76 13.82
CA THR A 181 -12.68 -7.73 13.17
C THR A 181 -13.33 -6.36 13.34
N ILE A 182 -13.81 -5.80 12.23
CA ILE A 182 -14.64 -4.59 12.21
C ILE A 182 -15.99 -4.98 11.63
N ASP A 183 -17.06 -4.72 12.36
CA ASP A 183 -18.42 -4.92 11.92
C ASP A 183 -19.03 -3.71 11.19
N MET A 184 -20.29 -3.84 10.77
CA MET A 184 -20.99 -2.82 9.98
C MET A 184 -20.20 -2.33 8.77
N VAL A 185 -19.54 -3.24 8.06
CA VAL A 185 -18.74 -2.93 6.89
C VAL A 185 -19.53 -2.18 5.83
N THR A 186 -18.89 -1.18 5.24
CA THR A 186 -19.40 -0.41 4.11
C THR A 186 -18.29 -0.23 3.07
N THR A 187 -18.65 0.04 1.81
CA THR A 187 -17.65 0.27 0.75
C THR A 187 -16.59 1.33 1.11
N PRO A 188 -16.92 2.48 1.74
CA PRO A 188 -15.91 3.43 2.21
C PRO A 188 -14.96 2.85 3.27
N VAL A 189 -15.44 1.99 4.17
CA VAL A 189 -14.59 1.32 5.17
C VAL A 189 -13.62 0.36 4.48
N VAL A 190 -14.10 -0.44 3.51
CA VAL A 190 -13.24 -1.34 2.72
C VAL A 190 -12.18 -0.55 1.97
N LEU A 191 -12.57 0.55 1.31
CA LEU A 191 -11.65 1.40 0.56
C LEU A 191 -10.54 1.96 1.46
N GLU A 192 -10.90 2.48 2.62
CA GLU A 192 -9.93 3.05 3.58
C GLU A 192 -9.02 1.97 4.18
N ALA A 193 -9.57 0.78 4.50
CA ALA A 193 -8.81 -0.36 4.99
C ALA A 193 -7.73 -0.79 3.98
N VAL A 194 -8.11 -0.95 2.71
CA VAL A 194 -7.20 -1.33 1.64
C VAL A 194 -6.14 -0.27 1.38
N ARG A 195 -6.54 1.00 1.35
CA ARG A 195 -5.61 2.13 1.20
C ARG A 195 -4.54 2.12 2.31
N LYS A 196 -4.93 1.85 3.55
CA LYS A 196 -3.99 1.75 4.68
C LYS A 196 -3.12 0.50 4.60
N ALA A 197 -3.69 -0.65 4.27
CA ALA A 197 -2.96 -1.89 4.08
C ALA A 197 -1.92 -1.84 2.94
N SER A 198 -2.10 -0.92 1.99
CA SER A 198 -1.14 -0.67 0.89
C SER A 198 0.11 0.08 1.33
N LEU A 199 0.11 0.70 2.50
CA LEU A 199 1.27 1.43 3.02
C LEU A 199 2.36 0.45 3.48
N VAL A 200 3.62 0.80 3.24
CA VAL A 200 4.79 -0.06 3.52
C VAL A 200 4.89 -0.45 5.00
N ASP A 201 4.56 0.48 5.89
CA ASP A 201 4.65 0.29 7.35
C ASP A 201 3.28 0.04 8.00
N SER A 202 2.33 -0.54 7.26
CA SER A 202 1.02 -0.84 7.81
C SER A 202 1.12 -1.84 8.97
N ASP A 203 0.48 -1.49 10.08
CA ASP A 203 0.34 -2.29 11.30
C ASP A 203 -1.12 -2.57 11.57
N LEU A 204 -1.45 -3.84 11.89
CA LEU A 204 -2.82 -4.30 12.04
C LEU A 204 -3.58 -3.57 13.16
N ASP A 205 -2.92 -3.39 14.32
CA ASP A 205 -3.57 -2.77 15.47
C ASP A 205 -3.80 -1.27 15.25
N SER A 206 -2.82 -0.57 14.68
CA SER A 206 -2.98 0.83 14.29
C SER A 206 -4.10 1.02 13.27
N MET A 207 -4.14 0.18 12.23
CA MET A 207 -5.22 0.21 11.23
C MET A 207 -6.59 -0.02 11.86
N TYR A 208 -6.70 -1.00 12.75
CA TYR A 208 -7.94 -1.30 13.46
C TYR A 208 -8.44 -0.10 14.25
N GLN A 209 -7.58 0.51 15.08
CA GLN A 209 -7.95 1.67 15.90
C GLN A 209 -8.42 2.86 15.06
N GLU A 210 -7.74 3.15 13.97
CA GLU A 210 -8.12 4.25 13.08
C GLU A 210 -9.44 3.99 12.35
N LEU A 211 -9.68 2.75 11.92
CA LEU A 211 -10.89 2.38 11.18
C LEU A 211 -12.13 2.27 12.07
N VAL A 212 -12.00 1.86 13.32
CA VAL A 212 -13.10 1.89 14.31
C VAL A 212 -13.63 3.33 14.49
N GLY A 213 -12.75 4.33 14.39
CA GLY A 213 -13.11 5.75 14.43
C GLY A 213 -13.55 6.35 13.10
N PHE A 214 -13.46 5.61 11.99
CA PHE A 214 -13.72 6.13 10.66
C PHE A 214 -15.20 6.35 10.38
N LYS A 215 -15.59 7.59 10.09
CA LYS A 215 -16.97 7.99 9.84
C LYS A 215 -17.24 8.35 8.37
N GLY A 216 -16.37 7.88 7.47
CA GLY A 216 -16.44 8.18 6.05
C GLY A 216 -15.69 9.46 5.66
N TYR A 217 -15.70 9.75 4.36
CA TYR A 217 -14.99 10.89 3.77
C TYR A 217 -15.76 12.20 3.82
N SER A 218 -17.04 12.17 4.23
CA SER A 218 -17.85 13.38 4.34
C SER A 218 -17.35 14.24 5.50
N ARG A 219 -16.87 15.44 5.22
CA ARG A 219 -16.74 16.50 6.21
C ARG A 219 -18.15 16.95 6.59
N ILE A 220 -18.80 16.23 7.49
CA ILE A 220 -19.96 16.81 8.16
C ILE A 220 -19.39 17.92 9.03
N SER A 221 -19.54 19.17 8.58
CA SER A 221 -19.33 20.35 9.43
C SER A 221 -20.28 20.22 10.62
N ARG A 222 -19.79 19.70 11.75
CA ARG A 222 -20.54 19.57 13.01
C ARG A 222 -20.83 20.94 13.65
N ASN A 223 -20.69 22.03 12.92
CA ASN A 223 -21.01 23.37 13.34
C ASN A 223 -22.13 23.97 12.47
N LEU A 224 -23.29 23.30 12.40
CA LEU A 224 -24.52 24.08 12.25
C LEU A 224 -24.83 24.60 13.65
N PRO A 225 -24.74 25.92 13.88
CA PRO A 225 -25.23 26.51 15.12
C PRO A 225 -26.73 26.25 15.15
N THR A 226 -27.21 25.55 16.17
CA THR A 226 -28.62 25.62 16.50
C THR A 226 -29.01 27.10 16.68
N ASP A 227 -30.16 27.51 16.19
CA ASP A 227 -30.65 28.89 16.11
C ASP A 227 -30.66 29.67 17.44
N SER A 228 -30.27 29.05 18.55
CA SER A 228 -30.23 29.62 19.88
C SER A 228 -28.87 30.27 20.29
N GLN A 229 -27.88 30.28 19.40
CA GLN A 229 -26.55 30.90 19.66
C GLN A 229 -26.14 31.96 18.64
N ARG A 230 -27.10 32.69 18.08
CA ARG A 230 -26.84 33.89 17.30
C ARG A 230 -26.65 35.11 18.23
N ALA A 231 -25.69 35.06 19.10
CA ALA A 231 -25.26 36.23 19.87
C ALA A 231 -23.76 36.44 19.65
N THR A 232 -23.49 37.46 18.85
CA THR A 232 -22.25 38.25 18.83
C THR A 232 -20.91 37.51 19.13
N VAL A 233 -20.29 36.94 18.12
CA VAL A 233 -18.83 36.72 18.16
C VAL A 233 -18.17 37.63 17.14
N LYS A 234 -17.49 38.68 17.62
CA LYS A 234 -16.52 39.45 16.84
C LYS A 234 -15.42 38.45 16.36
N PRO A 235 -14.93 38.56 15.12
CA PRO A 235 -13.86 37.74 14.68
C PRO A 235 -12.58 38.14 15.45
N ALA A 236 -12.18 37.31 16.39
CA ALA A 236 -10.84 37.39 16.95
C ALA A 236 -9.89 36.76 15.91
N LEU A 237 -9.09 37.58 15.28
CA LEU A 237 -7.92 37.15 14.52
C LEU A 237 -6.92 36.50 15.51
N ALA A 238 -7.00 35.21 15.68
CA ALA A 238 -5.95 34.44 16.30
C ALA A 238 -4.94 34.04 15.21
N THR A 239 -3.92 34.83 15.04
CA THR A 239 -2.73 34.46 14.26
C THR A 239 -1.91 33.50 15.09
N ASP A 240 -2.21 32.20 15.00
CA ASP A 240 -1.28 31.18 15.47
C ASP A 240 -0.28 30.86 14.34
N LYS A 241 0.92 31.45 14.46
CA LYS A 241 2.01 31.40 13.48
C LYS A 241 2.90 30.17 13.60
N THR A 242 2.47 29.06 14.19
CA THR A 242 3.39 27.96 14.54
C THR A 242 3.13 26.61 13.85
N ALA A 243 2.17 26.48 12.96
CA ALA A 243 2.01 25.24 12.17
C ALA A 243 2.22 25.53 10.68
N GLN A 244 3.46 25.57 10.24
CA GLN A 244 3.77 25.52 8.82
C GLN A 244 3.43 24.11 8.30
N ARG A 245 2.35 24.01 7.53
CA ARG A 245 2.03 22.79 6.79
C ARG A 245 2.80 22.81 5.48
N ALA A 246 3.68 21.82 5.26
CA ALA A 246 4.39 21.65 4.02
C ALA A 246 3.78 20.51 3.22
N ILE A 247 3.58 20.72 1.91
CA ILE A 247 3.22 19.66 0.95
C ILE A 247 4.49 19.36 0.16
N ILE A 248 4.94 18.10 0.25
CA ILE A 248 6.12 17.63 -0.48
C ILE A 248 5.61 16.79 -1.66
N ALA A 249 5.82 17.26 -2.89
CA ALA A 249 5.53 16.50 -4.10
C ALA A 249 6.78 15.75 -4.56
N ILE A 250 6.68 14.41 -4.62
CA ILE A 250 7.76 13.54 -5.07
C ILE A 250 7.33 12.86 -6.37
N CYS A 251 8.16 12.96 -7.40
CA CYS A 251 7.94 12.28 -8.68
C CYS A 251 9.01 11.21 -8.90
N ALA A 252 8.59 9.95 -9.10
CA ALA A 252 9.47 8.82 -9.38
C ALA A 252 10.09 8.87 -10.80
N THR A 253 9.46 9.60 -11.74
CA THR A 253 9.84 9.60 -13.16
C THR A 253 10.53 10.88 -13.65
N GLY A 254 10.66 11.91 -12.81
CA GLY A 254 11.37 13.16 -13.16
C GLY A 254 10.69 14.42 -12.63
N VAL A 255 11.33 15.56 -12.86
CA VAL A 255 10.98 16.86 -12.26
C VAL A 255 9.63 17.41 -12.74
N GLY A 256 9.23 17.11 -13.99
CA GLY A 256 8.10 17.80 -14.64
C GLY A 256 6.73 17.60 -13.98
N THR A 257 6.41 16.42 -13.45
CA THR A 257 5.11 16.17 -12.80
C THR A 257 5.05 16.82 -11.42
N ALA A 258 6.14 16.78 -10.66
CA ALA A 258 6.23 17.45 -9.37
C ALA A 258 6.15 18.98 -9.49
N GLU A 259 6.78 19.56 -10.51
CA GLU A 259 6.67 21.00 -10.83
C GLU A 259 5.25 21.40 -11.24
N ARG A 260 4.55 20.56 -12.01
CA ARG A 260 3.17 20.82 -12.42
C ARG A 260 2.21 20.77 -11.22
N ILE A 261 2.38 19.81 -10.30
CA ILE A 261 1.61 19.75 -9.06
C ILE A 261 1.89 20.98 -8.18
N LYS A 262 3.16 21.38 -8.04
CA LYS A 262 3.54 22.59 -7.31
C LYS A 262 2.87 23.83 -7.91
N SER A 263 2.94 24.01 -9.24
CA SER A 263 2.30 25.14 -9.94
C SER A 263 0.78 25.20 -9.72
N ILE A 264 0.10 24.05 -9.66
CA ILE A 264 -1.32 23.96 -9.34
C ILE A 264 -1.57 24.39 -7.89
N LEU A 265 -0.76 23.93 -6.95
CA LEU A 265 -0.90 24.27 -5.53
C LEU A 265 -0.60 25.75 -5.23
N ASP A 266 0.38 26.32 -5.91
CA ASP A 266 0.74 27.75 -5.79
C ASP A 266 -0.33 28.69 -6.39
N SER A 267 -1.28 28.16 -7.20
CA SER A 267 -2.38 28.92 -7.82
C SER A 267 -3.66 28.98 -6.95
N TYR A 268 -3.68 28.25 -5.82
CA TYR A 268 -4.78 28.24 -4.83
C TYR A 268 -4.41 28.99 -3.56
#